data_2e0be2b3c00ffdac4472bee699bd403e
#
_entry.id   2e0be2b3c00ffdac4472bee699bd403e
#
_cell.length_a   1.000
_cell.length_b   1.000
_cell.length_c   1.000
_cell.angle_alpha   90.00
_cell.angle_beta   90.00
_cell.angle_gamma   90.00
#
_symmetry.space_group_name_H-M   'P 1'
#
loop_
_entity.id
_entity.type
_entity.pdbx_description
1 polymer ?
#
loop_
_entity_poly.entity_id
_entity_poly.type
_entity_poly.pdbx_seq_one_letter_code
_entity_poly.pdbx_strand_id
1 'polypeptide(L)'
;MADAEEDVTFRSRRWVRPEDLNAHGTLFGGSLLRWIDEEAAIYAILQIGNPRAVTKYMSEIDFVSSAVQGDLIELGIRATQFGRTSISMRAEVRNMVTRARILRIERIVFVSLDALGEPEAHGYTDITYRRDRLPASSANSAR
;
A
#
# COMPACT_ATOMS: atom_id res chain seq x y z
N MET A 1 16.81 -0.88 -18.54
CA MET A 1 16.56 -0.51 -18.26
C MET A 1 15.37 -0.24 -17.93
N ALA A 2 15.02 -0.28 -17.74
CA ALA A 2 13.98 -0.33 -17.59
C ALA A 2 13.15 -0.05 -16.79
N ASP A 3 13.30 0.01 -16.22
CA ASP A 3 12.50 -0.18 -15.45
C ASP A 3 12.22 0.88 -14.58
N ALA A 4 12.49 2.07 -14.83
CA ALA A 4 12.21 3.20 -14.01
C ALA A 4 10.74 3.33 -13.75
N GLU A 5 9.95 3.04 -14.76
CA GLU A 5 8.52 3.20 -14.52
C GLU A 5 7.97 2.07 -13.71
N GLU A 6 8.73 1.00 -13.51
CA GLU A 6 8.24 -0.07 -12.70
C GLU A 6 8.59 0.08 -11.26
N ASP A 7 9.44 1.02 -10.93
CA ASP A 7 9.84 1.21 -9.56
C ASP A 7 8.75 1.89 -8.76
N VAL A 8 8.61 1.48 -7.51
CA VAL A 8 7.71 2.15 -6.61
C VAL A 8 8.38 3.39 -6.03
N THR A 9 7.57 4.35 -5.62
CA THR A 9 8.06 5.50 -4.89
C THR A 9 7.90 5.22 -3.40
N PHE A 10 8.99 5.32 -2.66
CA PHE A 10 8.96 5.03 -1.23
C PHE A 10 8.54 6.29 -0.49
N ARG A 11 7.25 6.35 -0.15
CA ARG A 11 6.67 7.53 0.47
C ARG A 11 6.34 7.35 1.94
N SER A 12 6.43 6.13 2.45
CA SER A 12 6.05 5.83 3.82
C SER A 12 7.23 5.24 4.55
N ARG A 13 7.39 5.62 5.80
CA ARG A 13 8.51 5.16 6.63
C ARG A 13 8.00 4.74 7.98
N ARG A 14 8.68 3.75 8.54
CA ARG A 14 8.37 3.24 9.87
C ARG A 14 9.66 2.98 10.61
N TRP A 15 9.64 3.28 11.88
CA TRP A 15 10.72 2.90 12.78
C TRP A 15 10.34 1.57 13.40
N VAL A 16 11.25 0.60 13.40
CA VAL A 16 10.97 -0.69 14.05
C VAL A 16 11.11 -0.51 15.54
N ARG A 17 10.01 -0.67 16.25
CA ARG A 17 9.93 -0.46 17.70
C ARG A 17 9.85 -1.79 18.40
N PRO A 18 10.10 -1.82 19.74
CA PRO A 18 10.05 -3.08 20.48
C PRO A 18 8.73 -3.83 20.32
N GLU A 19 7.61 -3.11 20.25
CA GLU A 19 6.30 -3.75 20.11
C GLU A 19 6.07 -4.34 18.72
N ASP A 20 6.94 -4.08 17.77
CA ASP A 20 6.81 -4.59 16.41
C ASP A 20 7.55 -5.90 16.22
N LEU A 21 8.23 -6.39 17.25
CA LEU A 21 9.14 -7.53 17.13
C LEU A 21 8.43 -8.86 17.46
N ASN A 22 8.99 -9.93 16.91
CA ASN A 22 8.59 -11.27 17.29
C ASN A 22 9.46 -11.78 18.46
N ALA A 23 9.27 -13.03 18.85
CA ALA A 23 9.99 -13.59 19.97
C ALA A 23 11.49 -13.72 19.71
N HIS A 24 11.91 -13.67 18.45
CA HIS A 24 13.33 -13.79 18.09
C HIS A 24 14.02 -12.43 18.02
N GLY A 25 13.30 -11.35 18.29
CA GLY A 25 13.89 -10.02 18.24
C GLY A 25 13.98 -9.42 16.85
N THR A 26 13.26 -9.95 15.88
CA THR A 26 13.19 -9.38 14.54
C THR A 26 11.78 -8.90 14.25
N LEU A 27 11.64 -8.08 13.22
CA LEU A 27 10.35 -7.53 12.84
C LEU A 27 9.35 -8.64 12.60
N PHE A 28 8.22 -8.58 13.32
CA PHE A 28 7.17 -9.57 13.19
C PHE A 28 6.50 -9.42 11.82
N GLY A 29 6.36 -10.55 11.12
CA GLY A 29 5.75 -10.53 9.80
C GLY A 29 4.36 -9.91 9.79
N GLY A 30 3.57 -10.17 10.83
CA GLY A 30 2.24 -9.59 10.93
C GLY A 30 2.26 -8.07 11.07
N SER A 31 3.25 -7.52 11.77
CA SER A 31 3.41 -6.07 11.86
C SER A 31 3.69 -5.48 10.49
N LEU A 32 4.59 -6.11 9.75
CA LEU A 32 4.97 -5.65 8.43
C LEU A 32 3.79 -5.73 7.45
N LEU A 33 3.05 -6.83 7.48
CA LEU A 33 1.89 -6.98 6.60
C LEU A 33 0.80 -5.97 6.93
N ARG A 34 0.62 -5.65 8.20
CA ARG A 34 -0.32 -4.60 8.58
C ARG A 34 0.09 -3.26 7.97
N TRP A 35 1.36 -2.90 8.06
CA TRP A 35 1.85 -1.65 7.49
C TRP A 35 1.62 -1.60 5.99
N ILE A 36 1.88 -2.72 5.30
CA ILE A 36 1.69 -2.79 3.86
C ILE A 36 0.22 -2.64 3.51
N ASP A 37 -0.65 -3.33 4.23
CA ASP A 37 -2.08 -3.27 3.95
C ASP A 37 -2.62 -1.86 4.17
N GLU A 38 -2.17 -1.18 5.22
CA GLU A 38 -2.57 0.20 5.48
C GLU A 38 -2.10 1.14 4.36
N GLU A 39 -0.84 1.01 3.95
CA GLU A 39 -0.30 1.85 2.89
C GLU A 39 -1.00 1.58 1.56
N ALA A 40 -1.26 0.31 1.26
CA ALA A 40 -1.96 -0.04 0.04
C ALA A 40 -3.38 0.49 0.05
N ALA A 41 -4.05 0.45 1.21
CA ALA A 41 -5.40 1.00 1.34
C ALA A 41 -5.41 2.50 1.09
N ILE A 42 -4.47 3.22 1.71
CA ILE A 42 -4.38 4.68 1.52
C ILE A 42 -4.11 4.99 0.06
N TYR A 43 -3.17 4.28 -0.56
CA TYR A 43 -2.84 4.48 -1.95
C TYR A 43 -4.05 4.20 -2.85
N ALA A 44 -4.75 3.09 -2.62
CA ALA A 44 -5.91 2.73 -3.42
C ALA A 44 -7.01 3.79 -3.29
N ILE A 45 -7.27 4.26 -2.08
CA ILE A 45 -8.29 5.29 -1.85
C ILE A 45 -7.97 6.55 -2.65
N LEU A 46 -6.70 6.95 -2.67
CA LEU A 46 -6.29 8.13 -3.43
C LEU A 46 -6.41 7.91 -4.93
N GLN A 47 -6.11 6.70 -5.40
CA GLN A 47 -6.12 6.42 -6.84
C GLN A 47 -7.52 6.26 -7.41
N ILE A 48 -8.43 5.64 -6.68
CA ILE A 48 -9.77 5.38 -7.20
C ILE A 48 -10.84 6.26 -6.54
N GLY A 49 -10.44 7.13 -5.62
CA GLY A 49 -11.33 8.13 -5.06
C GLY A 49 -12.46 7.57 -4.22
N ASN A 50 -12.27 6.41 -3.60
CA ASN A 50 -13.34 5.76 -2.83
C ASN A 50 -12.80 5.23 -1.50
N PRO A 51 -13.21 5.86 -0.37
CA PRO A 51 -12.74 5.43 0.94
C PRO A 51 -13.27 4.06 1.36
N ARG A 52 -14.19 3.48 0.61
CA ARG A 52 -14.71 2.13 0.91
C ARG A 52 -13.94 1.03 0.16
N ALA A 53 -12.80 1.36 -0.42
CA ALA A 53 -11.96 0.35 -1.06
C ALA A 53 -11.45 -0.65 -0.01
N VAL A 54 -11.48 -1.94 -0.36
CA VAL A 54 -11.06 -3.01 0.55
C VAL A 54 -10.08 -3.94 -0.13
N THR A 55 -9.24 -4.56 0.68
CA THR A 55 -8.30 -5.57 0.21
C THR A 55 -9.06 -6.79 -0.26
N LYS A 56 -8.75 -7.25 -1.46
CA LYS A 56 -9.34 -8.47 -1.99
C LYS A 56 -8.33 -9.60 -2.14
N TYR A 57 -7.09 -9.28 -2.44
CA TYR A 57 -6.12 -10.31 -2.80
C TYR A 57 -4.70 -9.80 -2.59
N MET A 58 -3.84 -10.68 -2.11
CA MET A 58 -2.41 -10.47 -2.10
C MET A 58 -1.77 -11.72 -2.68
N SER A 59 -0.83 -11.52 -3.60
CA SER A 59 -0.08 -12.63 -4.16
C SER A 59 0.87 -13.17 -3.10
N GLU A 60 1.63 -14.20 -3.45
CA GLU A 60 2.56 -14.79 -2.49
C GLU A 60 3.56 -13.76 -2.00
N ILE A 61 3.96 -13.92 -0.76
CA ILE A 61 4.78 -12.97 -0.04
C ILE A 61 6.09 -13.67 0.31
N ASP A 62 7.19 -13.03 -0.08
CA ASP A 62 8.51 -13.59 0.16
C ASP A 62 9.29 -12.62 1.03
N PHE A 63 9.64 -13.07 2.24
CA PHE A 63 10.44 -12.29 3.17
C PHE A 63 11.91 -12.60 2.89
N VAL A 64 12.59 -11.72 2.19
CA VAL A 64 13.95 -12.00 1.76
C VAL A 64 15.00 -11.55 2.77
N SER A 65 14.66 -10.67 3.68
CA SER A 65 15.54 -10.30 4.79
C SER A 65 14.69 -9.80 5.95
N SER A 66 15.30 -9.69 7.12
CA SER A 66 14.57 -9.25 8.30
C SER A 66 15.06 -7.88 8.73
N ALA A 67 14.38 -7.33 9.73
CA ALA A 67 14.75 -6.06 10.33
C ALA A 67 14.78 -6.23 11.84
N VAL A 68 15.50 -5.35 12.52
CA VAL A 68 15.64 -5.40 13.98
C VAL A 68 15.22 -4.06 14.56
N GLN A 69 15.10 -4.03 15.88
CA GLN A 69 14.73 -2.81 16.58
C GLN A 69 15.66 -1.66 16.19
N GLY A 70 15.08 -0.52 15.91
CA GLY A 70 15.84 0.67 15.55
C GLY A 70 16.05 0.84 14.06
N ASP A 71 15.78 -0.17 13.26
CA ASP A 71 15.88 -0.03 11.81
C ASP A 71 14.80 0.91 11.29
N LEU A 72 15.14 1.62 10.23
CA LEU A 72 14.20 2.47 9.51
C LEU A 72 13.77 1.74 8.25
N ILE A 73 12.47 1.57 8.10
CA ILE A 73 11.86 0.82 7.00
C ILE A 73 11.15 1.82 6.10
N GLU A 74 11.30 1.65 4.80
CA GLU A 74 10.50 2.45 3.87
C GLU A 74 9.66 1.54 2.99
N LEU A 75 8.44 2.00 2.73
CA LEU A 75 7.44 1.25 1.98
C LEU A 75 7.07 2.03 0.74
N GLY A 76 6.91 1.33 -0.38
CA GLY A 76 6.47 1.93 -1.63
C GLY A 76 5.39 1.09 -2.26
N ILE A 77 4.40 1.77 -2.82
CA ILE A 77 3.27 1.14 -3.51
C ILE A 77 3.16 1.79 -4.88
N ARG A 78 2.85 1.00 -5.88
CA ARG A 78 2.60 1.53 -7.22
C ARG A 78 1.51 0.73 -7.91
N ALA A 79 0.54 1.42 -8.49
CA ALA A 79 -0.51 0.78 -9.28
C ALA A 79 0.10 0.17 -10.54
N THR A 80 -0.33 -1.03 -10.86
CA THR A 80 0.11 -1.73 -12.07
C THR A 80 -1.03 -1.91 -13.05
N GLN A 81 -2.29 -1.88 -12.58
CA GLN A 81 -3.42 -2.07 -13.46
C GLN A 81 -4.67 -1.51 -12.81
N PHE A 82 -5.50 -0.85 -13.61
CA PHE A 82 -6.82 -0.38 -13.17
C PHE A 82 -7.88 -1.23 -13.85
N GLY A 83 -8.61 -2.01 -13.06
CA GLY A 83 -9.76 -2.75 -13.56
C GLY A 83 -11.02 -1.90 -13.48
N ARG A 84 -12.17 -2.47 -13.79
CA ARG A 84 -13.42 -1.72 -13.74
C ARG A 84 -13.78 -1.35 -12.30
N THR A 85 -13.69 -2.30 -11.39
CA THR A 85 -13.99 -2.07 -9.97
C THR A 85 -12.77 -2.20 -9.08
N SER A 86 -11.61 -2.55 -9.66
CA SER A 86 -10.44 -2.92 -8.89
C SER A 86 -9.22 -2.09 -9.27
N ILE A 87 -8.22 -2.15 -8.41
CA ILE A 87 -6.90 -1.62 -8.70
C ILE A 87 -5.89 -2.66 -8.22
N SER A 88 -4.92 -2.96 -9.08
CA SER A 88 -3.82 -3.85 -8.74
C SER A 88 -2.57 -3.02 -8.50
N MET A 89 -1.80 -3.40 -7.49
CA MET A 89 -0.64 -2.63 -7.05
C MET A 89 0.51 -3.57 -6.75
N ARG A 90 1.71 -3.04 -6.83
CA ARG A 90 2.92 -3.71 -6.38
C ARG A 90 3.44 -2.99 -5.15
N ALA A 91 3.96 -3.75 -4.18
CA ALA A 91 4.53 -3.20 -2.97
C ALA A 91 5.97 -3.64 -2.81
N GLU A 92 6.80 -2.74 -2.31
CA GLU A 92 8.17 -3.05 -1.92
C GLU A 92 8.46 -2.46 -0.56
N VAL A 93 9.22 -3.21 0.22
CA VAL A 93 9.68 -2.77 1.54
C VAL A 93 11.16 -2.99 1.61
N ARG A 94 11.88 -1.99 2.08
CA ARG A 94 13.32 -2.10 2.22
C ARG A 94 13.80 -1.33 3.44
N ASN A 95 15.01 -1.67 3.87
CA ASN A 95 15.70 -0.88 4.89
C ASN A 95 16.10 0.44 4.25
N MET A 96 15.71 1.54 4.87
CA MET A 96 15.96 2.86 4.29
C MET A 96 17.45 3.19 4.22
N VAL A 97 18.21 2.72 5.20
CA VAL A 97 19.63 3.06 5.31
C VAL A 97 20.49 2.16 4.43
N THR A 98 20.29 0.86 4.52
CA THR A 98 21.12 -0.10 3.79
C THR A 98 20.60 -0.36 2.38
N ARG A 99 19.34 -0.02 2.10
CA ARG A 99 18.65 -0.30 0.85
C ARG A 99 18.40 -1.78 0.62
N ALA A 100 18.65 -2.62 1.62
CA ALA A 100 18.39 -4.05 1.49
C ALA A 100 16.89 -4.29 1.43
N ARG A 101 16.47 -5.08 0.45
CA ARG A 101 15.06 -5.43 0.30
C ARG A 101 14.65 -6.36 1.42
N ILE A 102 13.49 -6.10 2.01
CA ILE A 102 12.93 -6.95 3.04
C ILE A 102 11.81 -7.80 2.45
N LEU A 103 10.99 -7.19 1.59
CA LEU A 103 9.79 -7.85 1.10
C LEU A 103 9.34 -7.22 -0.20
N ARG A 104 8.76 -8.04 -1.08
CA ARG A 104 8.12 -7.57 -2.29
C ARG A 104 6.85 -8.37 -2.51
N ILE A 105 5.77 -7.69 -2.82
CA ILE A 105 4.51 -8.31 -3.20
C ILE A 105 4.19 -7.85 -4.61
N GLU A 106 4.13 -8.79 -5.54
CA GLU A 106 3.94 -8.45 -6.94
C GLU A 106 2.54 -7.95 -7.23
N ARG A 107 1.56 -8.40 -6.46
CA ARG A 107 0.19 -8.02 -6.75
C ARG A 107 -0.66 -7.95 -5.50
N ILE A 108 -1.17 -6.77 -5.24
CA ILE A 108 -2.18 -6.53 -4.21
C ILE A 108 -3.38 -5.95 -4.95
N VAL A 109 -4.57 -6.48 -4.69
CA VAL A 109 -5.78 -6.02 -5.37
C VAL A 109 -6.73 -5.45 -4.34
N PHE A 110 -7.18 -4.23 -4.59
CA PHE A 110 -8.26 -3.59 -3.83
C PHE A 110 -9.47 -3.46 -4.73
N VAL A 111 -10.64 -3.51 -4.14
CA VAL A 111 -11.90 -3.38 -4.87
C VAL A 111 -12.68 -2.20 -4.30
N SER A 112 -13.23 -1.41 -5.22
CA SER A 112 -14.09 -0.28 -4.90
C SER A 112 -15.48 -0.79 -4.57
N LEU A 113 -16.02 -0.40 -3.43
CA LEU A 113 -17.33 -0.83 -2.99
C LEU A 113 -18.27 0.35 -2.87
N ASP A 114 -19.55 0.10 -3.13
CA ASP A 114 -20.57 1.10 -2.89
C ASP A 114 -21.01 1.08 -1.40
N ALA A 115 -22.00 1.88 -1.06
CA ALA A 115 -22.44 2.01 0.33
C ALA A 115 -23.05 0.72 0.87
N LEU A 116 -23.46 -0.20 0.00
CA LEU A 116 -24.05 -1.48 0.40
C LEU A 116 -23.01 -2.59 0.42
N GLY A 117 -21.75 -2.28 0.11
CA GLY A 117 -20.69 -3.29 0.12
C GLY A 117 -20.57 -4.07 -1.17
N GLU A 118 -21.18 -3.61 -2.25
CA GLU A 118 -21.09 -4.28 -3.55
C GLU A 118 -20.03 -3.62 -4.42
N PRO A 119 -19.37 -4.38 -5.29
CA PRO A 119 -18.37 -3.78 -6.18
C PRO A 119 -18.96 -2.68 -7.04
N GLU A 120 -18.21 -1.59 -7.16
CA GLU A 120 -18.66 -0.41 -7.88
C GLU A 120 -17.54 0.07 -8.81
N ALA A 121 -17.90 0.43 -10.03
CA ALA A 121 -16.93 0.95 -10.98
C ALA A 121 -16.38 2.27 -10.49
N HIS A 122 -15.06 2.44 -10.57
CA HIS A 122 -14.42 3.68 -10.11
C HIS A 122 -14.15 4.65 -11.26
N GLY A 123 -14.07 4.17 -12.48
CA GLY A 123 -13.95 5.04 -13.65
C GLY A 123 -12.56 5.55 -13.97
N TYR A 124 -11.54 5.13 -13.25
CA TYR A 124 -10.18 5.61 -13.48
C TYR A 124 -9.32 4.57 -14.18
N THR A 125 -8.37 5.05 -14.98
CA THR A 125 -7.54 4.16 -15.80
C THR A 125 -6.05 4.43 -15.64
N ASP A 126 -5.65 5.50 -14.93
CA ASP A 126 -4.24 5.86 -14.82
C ASP A 126 -3.94 6.43 -13.45
N ILE A 127 -2.66 6.49 -13.13
CA ILE A 127 -2.19 6.94 -11.82
C ILE A 127 -2.36 8.44 -11.69
N THR A 128 -2.80 8.89 -10.51
CA THR A 128 -2.72 10.29 -10.13
C THR A 128 -1.65 10.46 -9.05
N TYR A 129 -1.06 11.64 -8.99
CA TYR A 129 -0.10 12.00 -7.95
C TYR A 129 -0.67 13.06 -7.02
N ARG A 130 -1.98 13.25 -7.05
CA ARG A 130 -2.67 14.28 -6.27
C ARG A 130 -3.87 13.68 -5.55
N ARG A 131 -4.64 14.54 -4.90
CA ARG A 131 -5.85 14.13 -4.20
C ARG A 131 -7.11 14.52 -4.99
N ASP A 132 -6.96 14.66 -6.29
CA ASP A 132 -8.01 15.21 -7.14
C ASP A 132 -9.18 14.24 -7.35
N ARG A 133 -9.01 12.97 -6.99
CA ARG A 133 -10.08 11.96 -7.16
C ARG A 133 -10.91 11.76 -5.92
N LEU A 134 -10.47 12.28 -4.78
CA LEU A 134 -11.25 12.21 -3.57
C LEU A 134 -12.46 13.12 -3.69
N PRO A 135 -13.62 12.70 -3.14
CA PRO A 135 -14.80 13.56 -3.22
C PRO A 135 -14.56 14.87 -2.49
N ALA A 136 -15.18 15.92 -2.99
CA ALA A 136 -15.12 17.20 -2.30
C ALA A 136 -15.69 17.02 -0.90
N SER A 137 -15.07 17.70 0.07
CA SER A 137 -15.49 17.55 1.44
C SER A 137 -16.81 18.27 1.67
N SER A 138 -17.89 17.53 1.77
CA SER A 138 -19.17 18.13 2.15
C SER A 138 -19.19 18.47 3.62
N ALA A 139 -18.28 17.92 4.40
CA ALA A 139 -18.23 18.21 5.81
C ALA A 139 -17.92 19.68 6.07
N ASN A 140 -17.15 20.31 5.19
CA ASN A 140 -16.83 21.72 5.36
C ASN A 140 -18.03 22.59 5.16
N SER A 141 -18.94 22.22 4.28
CA SER A 141 -20.12 23.03 4.04
C SER A 141 -21.16 22.83 5.14
N ALA A 142 -21.05 21.78 5.92
CA ALA A 142 -21.99 21.52 6.99
C ALA A 142 -21.61 22.25 8.27
N ARG A 143 -20.47 22.91 8.31
CA ARG A 143 -20.01 23.57 9.53
C ARG A 143 -20.25 25.07 9.48
#